data_2c9fd13358025f492761de6efe9fddcf
#
_entry.id   2c9fd13358025f492761de6efe9fddcf
#
_cell.length_a   1.000
_cell.length_b   1.000
_cell.length_c   1.000
_cell.angle_alpha   90.00
_cell.angle_beta   90.00
_cell.angle_gamma   90.00
#
_symmetry.space_group_name_H-M   'P 1'
#
loop_
_entity.id
_entity.type
_entity.pdbx_description
1 polymer ?
#
loop_
_entity_poly.entity_id
_entity_poly.type
_entity_poly.pdbx_seq_one_letter_code
_entity_poly.pdbx_strand_id
1 'polypeptide(L)'
;MSTDNKQSLPALTLAAIGVVYGDIGTSPLYTLRECLSGQFGFGVERDAVFGFLSLIFWLLIFTVSIKYITFVMRADNAGEGGILTLMSLAGRNTSARMTSVLVILGLIGGSFFYGEVVITPAISVMSAIEGLEIIAPQLDTWIVPISIIVLTLLFVIQKHGTGMVGKLFAPIMLIWFLLLAVLGARSIYANPEVLQALNPYWAVHFFLQYKTVSFIALGAVVLSITGVEALYADMGHFGKLPIRVAWFSVVLPSLVLNYFGQGALLLKHPEAIKNPFFLLAPEWALIPMLIIATLATVIASQAVISGVFSLTRQAVRLGYLSPMRIIHTSEMESGQIYIPFINWLLYVSVVIVIVSFEHSSNLAAAYGIAVTGTMVLTSILSATVARKNWHWNKLFVGLMLVAFLCIDIPLFSANLDKIVSGGWLPLSLGLVMFTVMTTWKSERFRLLRRMHEHGNSLEAMISSLEKSPPVRVPGTAVYMSRALNVIPFALLHNLKHNKVLHERVILLTLRTEDAPYVHNVRRVQIEQLSPSFWRVVASYGWRETPNVEEVFHRCGLEGLSCRMMETSFFMSHESLIIGKRPWYLRLRGKLYLLLQRNALRAPDQFEIPPNRVIELGTQVEI
;
A
#
# COMPACT_ATOMS: atom_id res chain seq x y z
N MET A 1 -7.10 32.36 -11.15
CA MET A 1 -5.66 32.45 -10.83
C MET A 1 -5.44 31.66 -9.54
N SER A 2 -5.12 30.40 -9.65
CA SER A 2 -4.68 29.60 -8.51
C SER A 2 -3.17 29.82 -8.40
N THR A 3 -2.75 30.53 -7.37
CA THR A 3 -1.34 30.53 -6.94
C THR A 3 -1.00 29.08 -6.58
N ASP A 4 -0.28 28.41 -7.48
CA ASP A 4 0.40 27.14 -7.27
C ASP A 4 1.39 27.36 -6.11
N ASN A 5 0.94 27.13 -4.90
CA ASN A 5 1.79 27.17 -3.71
C ASN A 5 2.61 25.88 -3.69
N LYS A 6 3.55 25.75 -4.67
CA LYS A 6 4.51 24.64 -4.72
C LYS A 6 5.36 24.73 -3.45
N GLN A 7 5.16 23.79 -2.54
CA GLN A 7 5.98 23.66 -1.36
C GLN A 7 7.47 23.64 -1.79
N SER A 8 8.32 24.35 -1.05
CA SER A 8 9.75 24.41 -1.36
C SER A 8 10.41 23.03 -1.21
N LEU A 9 11.45 22.76 -2.01
CA LEU A 9 12.19 21.49 -1.93
C LEU A 9 12.64 21.14 -0.50
N PRO A 10 13.17 22.09 0.32
CA PRO A 10 13.51 21.81 1.71
C PRO A 10 12.30 21.36 2.55
N ALA A 11 11.14 21.98 2.37
CA ALA A 11 9.94 21.61 3.11
C ALA A 11 9.45 20.20 2.74
N LEU A 12 9.45 19.85 1.45
CA LEU A 12 9.12 18.51 0.97
C LEU A 12 10.15 17.46 1.44
N THR A 13 11.45 17.82 1.46
CA THR A 13 12.51 16.94 1.96
C THR A 13 12.33 16.66 3.45
N LEU A 14 12.04 17.68 4.24
CA LEU A 14 11.78 17.54 5.67
C LEU A 14 10.51 16.68 5.92
N ALA A 15 9.46 16.91 5.16
CA ALA A 15 8.25 16.09 5.23
C ALA A 15 8.50 14.62 4.83
N ALA A 16 9.35 14.37 3.82
CA ALA A 16 9.76 13.03 3.43
C ALA A 16 10.56 12.33 4.56
N ILE A 17 11.46 13.04 5.26
CA ILE A 17 12.14 12.50 6.45
C ILE A 17 11.11 12.08 7.52
N GLY A 18 10.08 12.87 7.71
CA GLY A 18 9.07 12.65 8.73
C GLY A 18 8.16 11.45 8.48
N VAL A 19 7.90 11.10 7.23
CA VAL A 19 6.91 10.06 6.89
C VAL A 19 7.56 8.86 6.21
N VAL A 20 8.30 9.08 5.12
CA VAL A 20 8.77 7.99 4.25
C VAL A 20 9.81 7.10 4.92
N TYR A 21 10.64 7.67 5.78
CA TYR A 21 11.78 6.99 6.38
C TYR A 21 11.55 6.53 7.82
N GLY A 22 10.29 6.52 8.28
CA GLY A 22 9.94 6.07 9.62
C GLY A 22 10.36 4.62 9.86
N ASP A 23 9.93 3.71 9.02
CA ASP A 23 10.13 2.26 9.20
C ASP A 23 11.62 1.87 9.10
N ILE A 24 12.30 2.25 8.02
CA ILE A 24 13.74 1.99 7.89
C ILE A 24 14.56 2.69 8.98
N GLY A 25 14.08 3.84 9.49
CA GLY A 25 14.71 4.60 10.58
C GLY A 25 14.62 3.93 11.94
N THR A 26 13.66 3.04 12.15
CA THR A 26 13.48 2.30 13.42
C THR A 26 14.16 0.93 13.42
N SER A 27 14.62 0.43 12.28
CA SER A 27 15.34 -0.84 12.16
C SER A 27 16.56 -0.96 13.08
N PRO A 28 17.34 0.10 13.40
CA PRO A 28 18.45 -0.02 14.35
C PRO A 28 18.07 -0.46 15.76
N LEU A 29 16.80 -0.33 16.16
CA LEU A 29 16.32 -0.76 17.47
C LEU A 29 16.50 -2.28 17.71
N TYR A 30 16.39 -3.08 16.63
CA TYR A 30 16.34 -4.53 16.76
C TYR A 30 17.33 -5.28 15.85
N THR A 31 17.75 -4.73 14.71
CA THR A 31 18.48 -5.47 13.67
C THR A 31 19.80 -6.05 14.18
N LEU A 32 20.68 -5.26 14.79
CA LEU A 32 22.02 -5.76 15.18
C LEU A 32 21.92 -6.73 16.36
N ARG A 33 20.98 -6.51 17.28
CA ARG A 33 20.65 -7.47 18.34
C ARG A 33 20.26 -8.83 17.77
N GLU A 34 19.38 -8.84 16.77
CA GLU A 34 18.92 -10.08 16.11
C GLU A 34 20.04 -10.77 15.30
N CYS A 35 20.91 -10.01 14.64
CA CYS A 35 22.05 -10.55 13.90
C CYS A 35 23.06 -11.28 14.81
N LEU A 36 23.30 -10.74 16.00
CA LEU A 36 24.30 -11.25 16.95
C LEU A 36 23.69 -12.03 18.13
N SER A 37 22.36 -12.20 18.14
CA SER A 37 21.67 -13.03 19.14
C SER A 37 22.21 -14.46 19.08
N GLY A 38 22.28 -15.11 20.25
CA GLY A 38 22.83 -16.46 20.39
C GLY A 38 22.17 -17.55 19.55
N GLN A 39 21.09 -17.24 18.81
CA GLN A 39 20.38 -18.15 17.92
C GLN A 39 21.29 -18.74 16.82
N PHE A 40 22.33 -18.00 16.39
CA PHE A 40 23.26 -18.44 15.35
C PHE A 40 24.59 -19.01 15.89
N GLY A 41 24.82 -18.93 17.22
CA GLY A 41 26.02 -19.47 17.85
C GLY A 41 27.32 -18.68 17.65
N PHE A 42 27.26 -17.48 17.04
CA PHE A 42 28.47 -16.66 16.78
C PHE A 42 28.99 -15.94 18.02
N GLY A 43 28.12 -15.60 18.97
CA GLY A 43 28.48 -14.68 20.04
C GLY A 43 28.84 -13.28 19.52
N VAL A 44 29.42 -12.45 20.39
CA VAL A 44 29.92 -11.11 20.03
C VAL A 44 31.43 -11.21 19.69
N GLU A 45 31.73 -11.99 18.64
CA GLU A 45 33.10 -12.09 18.12
C GLU A 45 33.39 -10.96 17.14
N ARG A 46 34.66 -10.50 17.09
CA ARG A 46 35.09 -9.40 16.22
C ARG A 46 34.71 -9.64 14.75
N ASP A 47 35.00 -10.84 14.24
CA ASP A 47 34.78 -11.19 12.83
C ASP A 47 33.28 -11.25 12.50
N ALA A 48 32.44 -11.71 13.44
CA ALA A 48 30.99 -11.72 13.28
C ALA A 48 30.43 -10.27 13.27
N VAL A 49 30.87 -9.41 14.20
CA VAL A 49 30.46 -8.00 14.26
C VAL A 49 30.84 -7.28 12.95
N PHE A 50 32.09 -7.43 12.47
CA PHE A 50 32.53 -6.82 11.23
C PHE A 50 31.79 -7.37 10.02
N GLY A 51 31.55 -8.68 9.97
CA GLY A 51 30.78 -9.31 8.91
C GLY A 51 29.37 -8.78 8.79
N PHE A 52 28.64 -8.73 9.91
CA PHE A 52 27.27 -8.17 9.92
C PHE A 52 27.22 -6.70 9.57
N LEU A 53 28.11 -5.87 10.11
CA LEU A 53 28.16 -4.45 9.78
C LEU A 53 28.47 -4.23 8.30
N SER A 54 29.40 -4.98 7.73
CA SER A 54 29.71 -4.93 6.30
C SER A 54 28.50 -5.34 5.45
N LEU A 55 27.81 -6.42 5.82
CA LEU A 55 26.60 -6.86 5.12
C LEU A 55 25.48 -5.80 5.19
N ILE A 56 25.21 -5.24 6.38
CA ILE A 56 24.20 -4.19 6.56
C ILE A 56 24.54 -2.97 5.69
N PHE A 57 25.79 -2.50 5.75
CA PHE A 57 26.24 -1.34 4.98
C PHE A 57 26.03 -1.54 3.46
N TRP A 58 26.56 -2.63 2.92
CA TRP A 58 26.46 -2.90 1.50
C TRP A 58 25.04 -3.20 1.05
N LEU A 59 24.21 -3.80 1.92
CA LEU A 59 22.80 -4.02 1.63
C LEU A 59 22.02 -2.70 1.57
N LEU A 60 22.28 -1.73 2.46
CA LEU A 60 21.73 -0.37 2.37
C LEU A 60 22.16 0.35 1.08
N ILE A 61 23.42 0.16 0.65
CA ILE A 61 23.90 0.74 -0.60
C ILE A 61 23.23 0.08 -1.81
N PHE A 62 23.30 -1.25 -1.95
CA PHE A 62 22.80 -1.92 -3.16
C PHE A 62 21.28 -1.97 -3.22
N THR A 63 20.62 -2.33 -2.12
CA THR A 63 19.16 -2.49 -2.14
C THR A 63 18.46 -1.16 -2.05
N VAL A 64 18.74 -0.35 -1.03
CA VAL A 64 17.98 0.89 -0.84
C VAL A 64 18.45 1.96 -1.81
N SER A 65 19.77 2.28 -1.84
CA SER A 65 20.27 3.43 -2.61
C SER A 65 20.24 3.17 -4.11
N ILE A 66 20.74 2.00 -4.57
CA ILE A 66 20.84 1.71 -6.01
C ILE A 66 19.51 1.15 -6.53
N LYS A 67 19.03 0.02 -5.99
CA LYS A 67 17.85 -0.65 -6.52
C LYS A 67 16.58 0.19 -6.34
N TYR A 68 16.21 0.58 -5.11
CA TYR A 68 14.94 1.29 -4.88
C TYR A 68 15.01 2.76 -5.23
N ILE A 69 15.88 3.55 -4.60
CA ILE A 69 15.89 5.01 -4.74
C ILE A 69 16.36 5.45 -6.13
N THR A 70 17.38 4.77 -6.70
CA THR A 70 17.90 5.19 -8.00
C THR A 70 17.15 4.57 -9.16
N PHE A 71 16.72 3.30 -9.05
CA PHE A 71 16.16 2.56 -10.18
C PHE A 71 14.63 2.39 -10.07
N VAL A 72 14.10 1.69 -9.06
CA VAL A 72 12.67 1.34 -8.96
C VAL A 72 11.79 2.59 -8.91
N MET A 73 12.19 3.63 -8.19
CA MET A 73 11.46 4.91 -8.14
C MET A 73 11.33 5.64 -9.47
N ARG A 74 12.00 5.19 -10.55
CA ARG A 74 11.74 5.72 -11.91
C ARG A 74 10.41 5.22 -12.46
N ALA A 75 9.95 4.07 -12.00
CA ALA A 75 8.68 3.48 -12.41
C ALA A 75 7.53 4.12 -11.64
N ASP A 76 7.06 5.27 -12.10
CA ASP A 76 5.89 5.96 -11.56
C ASP A 76 4.77 6.06 -12.60
N ASN A 77 3.55 6.08 -12.13
CA ASN A 77 2.37 6.33 -12.93
C ASN A 77 1.69 7.61 -12.44
N ALA A 78 1.89 8.72 -13.13
CA ALA A 78 1.39 10.03 -12.74
C ALA A 78 1.75 10.41 -11.28
N GLY A 79 2.97 10.06 -10.85
CA GLY A 79 3.46 10.28 -9.50
C GLY A 79 3.18 9.14 -8.52
N GLU A 80 2.25 8.24 -8.78
CA GLU A 80 1.96 7.09 -7.91
C GLU A 80 3.02 5.98 -8.08
N GLY A 81 3.47 5.39 -6.94
CA GLY A 81 4.38 4.26 -6.86
C GLY A 81 3.74 3.02 -6.23
N GLY A 82 4.57 2.06 -5.83
CA GLY A 82 4.17 0.81 -5.18
C GLY A 82 3.98 -0.36 -6.14
N ILE A 83 3.89 -1.57 -5.57
CA ILE A 83 3.93 -2.83 -6.33
C ILE A 83 2.75 -2.99 -7.32
N LEU A 84 1.54 -2.50 -6.99
CA LEU A 84 0.39 -2.57 -7.89
C LEU A 84 0.52 -1.58 -9.05
N THR A 85 1.10 -0.41 -8.81
CA THR A 85 1.46 0.54 -9.88
C THR A 85 2.50 -0.08 -10.81
N LEU A 86 3.53 -0.70 -10.25
CA LEU A 86 4.58 -1.39 -11.02
C LEU A 86 4.00 -2.54 -11.86
N MET A 87 3.08 -3.32 -11.30
CA MET A 87 2.32 -4.35 -12.00
C MET A 87 1.54 -3.78 -13.19
N SER A 88 0.82 -2.68 -12.97
CA SER A 88 0.04 -2.01 -14.02
C SER A 88 0.93 -1.50 -15.16
N LEU A 89 2.07 -0.88 -14.82
CA LEU A 89 3.06 -0.43 -15.79
C LEU A 89 3.70 -1.59 -16.56
N ALA A 90 4.07 -2.67 -15.87
CA ALA A 90 4.67 -3.86 -16.49
C ALA A 90 3.72 -4.56 -17.46
N GLY A 91 2.41 -4.51 -17.20
CA GLY A 91 1.38 -5.06 -18.09
C GLY A 91 1.15 -4.27 -19.38
N ARG A 92 1.55 -2.99 -19.43
CA ARG A 92 1.45 -2.17 -20.65
C ARG A 92 2.42 -2.72 -21.71
N ASN A 93 2.03 -2.66 -22.97
CA ASN A 93 2.86 -3.06 -24.11
C ASN A 93 3.38 -4.51 -24.05
N THR A 94 2.66 -5.42 -23.37
CA THR A 94 2.98 -6.85 -23.30
C THR A 94 1.87 -7.71 -23.90
N SER A 95 2.18 -8.97 -24.26
CA SER A 95 1.17 -9.90 -24.75
C SER A 95 0.19 -10.28 -23.65
N ALA A 96 -1.05 -10.65 -24.00
CA ALA A 96 -2.09 -11.01 -23.03
C ALA A 96 -1.66 -12.11 -22.04
N ARG A 97 -0.90 -13.12 -22.52
CA ARG A 97 -0.37 -14.19 -21.68
C ARG A 97 0.66 -13.65 -20.66
N MET A 98 1.57 -12.80 -21.11
CA MET A 98 2.58 -12.20 -20.24
C MET A 98 1.91 -11.25 -19.23
N THR A 99 0.97 -10.44 -19.66
CA THR A 99 0.18 -9.57 -18.77
C THR A 99 -0.48 -10.37 -17.65
N SER A 100 -1.06 -11.53 -17.95
CA SER A 100 -1.67 -12.40 -16.92
C SER A 100 -0.65 -12.87 -15.88
N VAL A 101 0.55 -13.26 -16.32
CA VAL A 101 1.63 -13.66 -15.40
C VAL A 101 2.08 -12.47 -14.54
N LEU A 102 2.33 -11.31 -15.14
CA LEU A 102 2.75 -10.10 -14.43
C LEU A 102 1.72 -9.63 -13.41
N VAL A 103 0.43 -9.77 -13.75
CA VAL A 103 -0.68 -9.48 -12.82
C VAL A 103 -0.63 -10.42 -11.62
N ILE A 104 -0.44 -11.73 -11.83
CA ILE A 104 -0.33 -12.68 -10.72
C ILE A 104 0.86 -12.33 -9.82
N LEU A 105 2.03 -12.05 -10.40
CA LEU A 105 3.22 -11.65 -9.64
C LEU A 105 2.98 -10.36 -8.83
N GLY A 106 2.35 -9.35 -9.44
CA GLY A 106 2.03 -8.10 -8.75
C GLY A 106 1.00 -8.29 -7.62
N LEU A 107 0.00 -9.15 -7.82
CA LEU A 107 -0.96 -9.47 -6.77
C LEU A 107 -0.33 -10.24 -5.61
N ILE A 108 0.60 -11.17 -5.88
CA ILE A 108 1.37 -11.85 -4.83
C ILE A 108 2.19 -10.82 -4.04
N GLY A 109 2.92 -9.92 -4.72
CA GLY A 109 3.69 -8.88 -4.05
C GLY A 109 2.83 -7.92 -3.22
N GLY A 110 1.71 -7.46 -3.77
CA GLY A 110 0.75 -6.66 -3.00
C GLY A 110 0.19 -7.39 -1.79
N SER A 111 -0.03 -8.70 -1.91
CA SER A 111 -0.50 -9.55 -0.80
C SER A 111 0.56 -9.71 0.29
N PHE A 112 1.83 -9.86 -0.07
CA PHE A 112 2.94 -9.88 0.89
C PHE A 112 3.07 -8.56 1.65
N PHE A 113 2.87 -7.44 0.96
CA PHE A 113 2.87 -6.14 1.62
C PHE A 113 1.78 -6.01 2.71
N TYR A 114 0.58 -6.58 2.50
CA TYR A 114 -0.44 -6.64 3.57
C TYR A 114 0.02 -7.49 4.76
N GLY A 115 0.78 -8.56 4.53
CA GLY A 115 1.37 -9.38 5.60
C GLY A 115 2.46 -8.64 6.37
N GLU A 116 3.33 -7.91 5.66
CA GLU A 116 4.39 -7.06 6.22
C GLU A 116 3.82 -5.99 7.14
N VAL A 117 2.79 -5.28 6.70
CA VAL A 117 2.20 -4.14 7.41
C VAL A 117 1.57 -4.52 8.75
N VAL A 118 1.16 -5.76 8.94
CA VAL A 118 0.67 -6.22 10.25
C VAL A 118 1.83 -6.40 11.24
N ILE A 119 3.01 -6.78 10.78
CA ILE A 119 4.17 -7.05 11.64
C ILE A 119 4.91 -5.76 11.99
N THR A 120 5.05 -4.83 11.06
CA THR A 120 5.86 -3.60 11.25
C THR A 120 5.46 -2.78 12.48
N PRO A 121 4.18 -2.42 12.72
CA PRO A 121 3.79 -1.70 13.93
C PRO A 121 4.08 -2.48 15.22
N ALA A 122 3.89 -3.79 15.18
CA ALA A 122 4.13 -4.65 16.33
C ALA A 122 5.61 -4.67 16.71
N ILE A 123 6.50 -5.03 15.78
CA ILE A 123 7.93 -5.15 16.06
C ILE A 123 8.55 -3.81 16.43
N SER A 124 8.21 -2.73 15.73
CA SER A 124 8.79 -1.41 15.96
C SER A 124 8.41 -0.85 17.33
N VAL A 125 7.11 -0.87 17.68
CA VAL A 125 6.65 -0.35 18.96
C VAL A 125 7.14 -1.22 20.12
N MET A 126 7.09 -2.55 19.99
CA MET A 126 7.59 -3.46 21.03
C MET A 126 9.10 -3.25 21.27
N SER A 127 9.90 -3.17 20.19
CA SER A 127 11.35 -2.93 20.32
C SER A 127 11.70 -1.61 21.01
N ALA A 128 10.88 -0.57 20.79
CA ALA A 128 11.05 0.69 21.52
C ALA A 128 10.68 0.54 23.01
N ILE A 129 9.56 -0.10 23.30
CA ILE A 129 9.08 -0.29 24.69
C ILE A 129 9.96 -1.28 25.47
N GLU A 130 10.60 -2.26 24.80
CA GLU A 130 11.62 -3.15 25.41
C GLU A 130 12.82 -2.38 26.01
N GLY A 131 13.02 -1.10 25.62
CA GLY A 131 13.94 -0.19 26.32
C GLY A 131 13.62 0.03 27.81
N LEU A 132 12.37 -0.22 28.24
CA LEU A 132 11.98 -0.18 29.66
C LEU A 132 12.70 -1.24 30.47
N GLU A 133 13.00 -2.40 29.91
CA GLU A 133 13.74 -3.47 30.60
C GLU A 133 15.13 -3.00 31.08
N ILE A 134 15.78 -2.12 30.30
CA ILE A 134 17.09 -1.55 30.64
C ILE A 134 16.97 -0.54 31.81
N ILE A 135 15.86 0.22 31.84
CA ILE A 135 15.63 1.26 32.87
C ILE A 135 15.09 0.65 34.15
N ALA A 136 14.12 -0.28 34.02
CA ALA A 136 13.43 -0.90 35.13
C ALA A 136 13.03 -2.35 34.77
N PRO A 137 13.88 -3.36 35.04
CA PRO A 137 13.62 -4.77 34.67
C PRO A 137 12.29 -5.33 35.19
N GLN A 138 11.75 -4.73 36.27
CA GLN A 138 10.47 -5.12 36.85
C GLN A 138 9.27 -4.81 35.94
N LEU A 139 9.44 -3.97 34.93
CA LEU A 139 8.40 -3.57 33.98
C LEU A 139 8.33 -4.46 32.74
N ASP A 140 9.08 -5.54 32.68
CA ASP A 140 9.07 -6.49 31.56
C ASP A 140 7.65 -6.99 31.22
N THR A 141 6.87 -7.37 32.23
CA THR A 141 5.48 -7.82 32.08
C THR A 141 4.53 -6.75 31.51
N TRP A 142 4.94 -5.47 31.54
CA TRP A 142 4.14 -4.35 31.04
C TRP A 142 4.45 -3.99 29.58
N ILE A 143 5.46 -4.61 28.96
CA ILE A 143 5.84 -4.31 27.57
C ILE A 143 4.67 -4.55 26.61
N VAL A 144 4.03 -5.71 26.69
CA VAL A 144 2.86 -6.05 25.86
C VAL A 144 1.67 -5.12 26.11
N PRO A 145 1.20 -4.90 27.36
CA PRO A 145 0.11 -3.95 27.63
C PRO A 145 0.39 -2.53 27.14
N ILE A 146 1.58 -1.99 27.40
CA ILE A 146 1.95 -0.63 26.98
C ILE A 146 1.98 -0.54 25.45
N SER A 147 2.55 -1.53 24.77
CA SER A 147 2.59 -1.58 23.30
C SER A 147 1.17 -1.57 22.69
N ILE A 148 0.25 -2.35 23.26
CA ILE A 148 -1.15 -2.35 22.84
C ILE A 148 -1.81 -0.99 23.08
N ILE A 149 -1.58 -0.33 24.21
CA ILE A 149 -2.14 0.99 24.51
C ILE A 149 -1.62 2.02 23.49
N VAL A 150 -0.30 2.07 23.23
CA VAL A 150 0.31 2.98 22.28
C VAL A 150 -0.30 2.80 20.88
N LEU A 151 -0.41 1.54 20.42
CA LEU A 151 -0.99 1.25 19.12
C LEU A 151 -2.50 1.51 19.08
N THR A 152 -3.24 1.22 20.15
CA THR A 152 -4.67 1.57 20.23
C THR A 152 -4.88 3.07 20.03
N LEU A 153 -4.08 3.90 20.72
CA LEU A 153 -4.13 5.35 20.55
C LEU A 153 -3.82 5.76 19.11
N LEU A 154 -2.79 5.15 18.50
CA LEU A 154 -2.44 5.40 17.11
C LEU A 154 -3.62 5.09 16.17
N PHE A 155 -4.20 3.89 16.25
CA PHE A 155 -5.30 3.47 15.37
C PHE A 155 -6.59 4.28 15.57
N VAL A 156 -6.86 4.76 16.78
CA VAL A 156 -8.00 5.66 17.08
C VAL A 156 -7.79 7.05 16.48
N ILE A 157 -6.57 7.58 16.54
CA ILE A 157 -6.26 8.93 16.02
C ILE A 157 -6.26 8.94 14.49
N GLN A 158 -6.06 7.82 13.80
CA GLN A 158 -6.03 7.70 12.33
C GLN A 158 -7.18 8.42 11.60
N LYS A 159 -8.38 8.37 12.16
CA LYS A 159 -9.58 8.98 11.57
C LYS A 159 -9.50 10.51 11.41
N HIS A 160 -8.66 11.18 12.21
CA HIS A 160 -8.47 12.62 12.16
C HIS A 160 -7.47 13.07 11.10
N GLY A 161 -6.81 12.11 10.44
CA GLY A 161 -5.83 12.35 9.39
C GLY A 161 -4.44 12.73 9.89
N THR A 162 -3.49 12.61 8.99
CA THR A 162 -2.08 12.92 9.25
C THR A 162 -1.75 14.41 9.12
N GLY A 163 -2.70 15.25 8.65
CA GLY A 163 -2.44 16.65 8.33
C GLY A 163 -2.01 17.51 9.52
N MET A 164 -2.64 17.32 10.67
CA MET A 164 -2.28 18.05 11.89
C MET A 164 -1.07 17.43 12.59
N VAL A 165 -1.06 16.10 12.69
CA VAL A 165 0.00 15.33 13.38
C VAL A 165 1.26 15.26 12.51
N GLY A 166 1.12 15.22 11.19
CA GLY A 166 2.22 15.15 10.22
C GLY A 166 3.20 16.33 10.28
N LYS A 167 2.74 17.51 10.72
CA LYS A 167 3.63 18.66 10.95
C LYS A 167 4.62 18.41 12.10
N LEU A 168 4.26 17.55 13.06
CA LEU A 168 5.13 17.16 14.18
C LEU A 168 6.04 15.99 13.81
N PHE A 169 5.69 15.19 12.80
CA PHE A 169 6.49 14.03 12.40
C PHE A 169 7.87 14.42 11.89
N ALA A 170 7.95 15.45 11.06
CA ALA A 170 9.18 15.89 10.46
C ALA A 170 10.23 16.34 11.51
N PRO A 171 9.94 17.23 12.48
CA PRO A 171 10.88 17.59 13.51
C PRO A 171 11.24 16.42 14.44
N ILE A 172 10.27 15.56 14.82
CA ILE A 172 10.54 14.39 15.66
C ILE A 172 11.51 13.43 14.96
N MET A 173 11.24 13.09 13.70
CA MET A 173 12.11 12.20 12.93
C MET A 173 13.48 12.81 12.63
N LEU A 174 13.56 14.12 12.44
CA LEU A 174 14.86 14.78 12.29
C LEU A 174 15.68 14.68 13.59
N ILE A 175 15.06 14.93 14.74
CA ILE A 175 15.71 14.74 16.06
C ILE A 175 16.12 13.27 16.23
N TRP A 176 15.27 12.32 15.82
CA TRP A 176 15.57 10.90 15.85
C TRP A 176 16.83 10.55 15.04
N PHE A 177 16.91 10.97 13.76
CA PHE A 177 18.08 10.70 12.93
C PHE A 177 19.34 11.40 13.44
N LEU A 178 19.22 12.61 13.96
CA LEU A 178 20.34 13.29 14.62
C LEU A 178 20.82 12.54 15.87
N LEU A 179 19.89 12.03 16.68
CA LEU A 179 20.21 11.20 17.84
C LEU A 179 20.96 9.93 17.43
N LEU A 180 20.47 9.22 16.39
CA LEU A 180 21.14 8.06 15.82
C LEU A 180 22.58 8.38 15.40
N ALA A 181 22.76 9.49 14.69
CA ALA A 181 24.08 9.92 14.20
C ALA A 181 25.04 10.30 15.34
N VAL A 182 24.56 11.08 16.31
CA VAL A 182 25.40 11.57 17.43
C VAL A 182 25.84 10.42 18.34
N LEU A 183 24.91 9.55 18.74
CA LEU A 183 25.24 8.40 19.58
C LEU A 183 26.16 7.41 18.86
N GLY A 184 25.89 7.17 17.56
CA GLY A 184 26.75 6.33 16.73
C GLY A 184 28.16 6.91 16.58
N ALA A 185 28.28 8.20 16.23
CA ALA A 185 29.57 8.87 16.07
C ALA A 185 30.40 8.89 17.37
N ARG A 186 29.73 9.12 18.51
CA ARG A 186 30.39 9.06 19.83
C ARG A 186 31.00 7.69 20.10
N SER A 187 30.29 6.62 19.82
CA SER A 187 30.77 5.26 20.04
C SER A 187 31.89 4.89 19.07
N ILE A 188 31.77 5.28 17.78
CA ILE A 188 32.82 5.10 16.78
C ILE A 188 34.10 5.85 17.17
N TYR A 189 33.98 7.08 17.69
CA TYR A 189 35.12 7.83 18.16
C TYR A 189 35.88 7.12 19.31
N ALA A 190 35.14 6.42 20.18
CA ALA A 190 35.71 5.62 21.26
C ALA A 190 36.37 4.31 20.77
N ASN A 191 35.95 3.78 19.61
CA ASN A 191 36.54 2.60 19.00
C ASN A 191 36.49 2.68 17.46
N PRO A 192 37.43 3.43 16.83
CA PRO A 192 37.41 3.68 15.39
C PRO A 192 37.76 2.45 14.55
N GLU A 193 38.25 1.38 15.16
CA GLU A 193 38.53 0.10 14.46
C GLU A 193 37.32 -0.44 13.71
N VAL A 194 36.12 -0.20 14.20
CA VAL A 194 34.85 -0.64 13.59
C VAL A 194 34.70 -0.16 12.14
N LEU A 195 35.32 0.95 11.75
CA LEU A 195 35.27 1.49 10.38
C LEU A 195 35.91 0.56 9.35
N GLN A 196 36.74 -0.40 9.76
CA GLN A 196 37.26 -1.45 8.86
C GLN A 196 36.13 -2.27 8.24
N ALA A 197 34.98 -2.40 8.90
CA ALA A 197 33.80 -3.09 8.38
C ALA A 197 33.16 -2.41 7.13
N LEU A 198 33.56 -1.19 6.76
CA LEU A 198 33.20 -0.61 5.46
C LEU A 198 33.78 -1.39 4.28
N ASN A 199 34.90 -2.11 4.49
CA ASN A 199 35.50 -2.95 3.46
C ASN A 199 34.62 -4.18 3.20
N PRO A 200 34.16 -4.43 1.95
CA PRO A 200 33.34 -5.59 1.60
C PRO A 200 34.07 -6.93 1.85
N TYR A 201 35.38 -6.91 2.04
CA TYR A 201 36.15 -8.08 2.44
C TYR A 201 35.54 -8.77 3.67
N TRP A 202 35.08 -8.03 4.67
CA TRP A 202 34.53 -8.59 5.88
C TRP A 202 33.21 -9.34 5.66
N ALA A 203 32.38 -8.87 4.72
CA ALA A 203 31.18 -9.60 4.32
C ALA A 203 31.55 -10.94 3.66
N VAL A 204 32.52 -10.95 2.75
CA VAL A 204 33.00 -12.16 2.09
C VAL A 204 33.69 -13.10 3.08
N HIS A 205 34.55 -12.57 3.94
CA HIS A 205 35.25 -13.32 4.98
C HIS A 205 34.28 -14.03 5.92
N PHE A 206 33.22 -13.34 6.33
CA PHE A 206 32.14 -13.89 7.16
C PHE A 206 31.49 -15.14 6.52
N PHE A 207 31.19 -15.10 5.21
CA PHE A 207 30.65 -16.26 4.51
C PHE A 207 31.66 -17.41 4.40
N LEU A 208 32.92 -17.10 4.17
CA LEU A 208 33.97 -18.15 4.06
C LEU A 208 34.21 -18.82 5.40
N GLN A 209 34.17 -18.07 6.49
CA GLN A 209 34.43 -18.54 7.84
C GLN A 209 33.26 -19.36 8.40
N TYR A 210 32.03 -18.85 8.32
CA TYR A 210 30.86 -19.45 8.99
C TYR A 210 29.94 -20.24 8.05
N LYS A 211 30.22 -20.26 6.75
CA LYS A 211 29.54 -21.10 5.73
C LYS A 211 27.99 -21.06 5.81
N THR A 212 27.37 -22.21 6.11
CA THR A 212 25.90 -22.35 6.15
C THR A 212 25.26 -21.47 7.19
N VAL A 213 25.89 -21.26 8.34
CA VAL A 213 25.33 -20.43 9.42
C VAL A 213 25.28 -18.96 9.02
N SER A 214 26.31 -18.46 8.31
CA SER A 214 26.29 -17.10 7.76
C SER A 214 25.19 -16.89 6.73
N PHE A 215 24.86 -17.93 5.96
CA PHE A 215 23.75 -17.87 5.01
C PHE A 215 22.39 -17.73 5.73
N ILE A 216 22.14 -18.53 6.78
CA ILE A 216 20.91 -18.44 7.58
C ILE A 216 20.82 -17.07 8.28
N ALA A 217 21.96 -16.55 8.75
CA ALA A 217 22.05 -15.25 9.41
C ALA A 217 21.71 -14.06 8.49
N LEU A 218 21.82 -14.22 7.15
CA LEU A 218 21.30 -13.23 6.19
C LEU A 218 19.82 -12.89 6.43
N GLY A 219 19.04 -13.86 6.92
CA GLY A 219 17.65 -13.61 7.27
C GLY A 219 17.45 -12.58 8.39
N ALA A 220 18.45 -12.33 9.25
CA ALA A 220 18.41 -11.25 10.23
C ALA A 220 18.89 -9.92 9.61
N VAL A 221 19.89 -9.96 8.70
CA VAL A 221 20.39 -8.75 8.03
C VAL A 221 19.31 -8.04 7.22
N VAL A 222 18.32 -8.78 6.69
CA VAL A 222 17.15 -8.23 5.97
C VAL A 222 16.40 -7.19 6.78
N LEU A 223 16.39 -7.30 8.12
CA LEU A 223 15.72 -6.34 9.01
C LEU A 223 16.25 -4.91 8.84
N SER A 224 17.50 -4.73 8.38
CA SER A 224 18.10 -3.41 8.13
C SER A 224 17.51 -2.66 6.93
N ILE A 225 16.81 -3.36 6.04
CA ILE A 225 16.24 -2.81 4.80
C ILE A 225 14.72 -2.91 4.75
N THR A 226 14.08 -3.23 5.87
CA THR A 226 12.60 -3.19 5.96
C THR A 226 12.09 -1.79 5.69
N GLY A 227 10.87 -1.67 5.15
CA GLY A 227 10.26 -0.39 4.79
C GLY A 227 10.61 0.15 3.39
N VAL A 228 11.45 -0.53 2.60
CA VAL A 228 11.79 -0.07 1.23
C VAL A 228 10.59 -0.13 0.28
N GLU A 229 9.67 -1.06 0.47
CA GLU A 229 8.44 -1.14 -0.32
C GLU A 229 7.47 0.00 0.04
N ALA A 230 7.36 0.33 1.33
CA ALA A 230 6.59 1.48 1.80
C ALA A 230 7.15 2.79 1.23
N LEU A 231 8.49 2.96 1.22
CA LEU A 231 9.16 4.10 0.59
C LEU A 231 8.78 4.26 -0.88
N TYR A 232 8.70 3.17 -1.63
CA TYR A 232 8.27 3.21 -3.04
C TYR A 232 6.77 3.51 -3.17
N ALA A 233 5.93 3.02 -2.27
CA ALA A 233 4.50 3.31 -2.24
C ALA A 233 4.21 4.80 -1.94
N ASP A 234 4.98 5.39 -1.02
CA ASP A 234 4.82 6.78 -0.58
C ASP A 234 5.40 7.82 -1.54
N MET A 235 6.09 7.38 -2.60
CA MET A 235 6.65 8.27 -3.62
C MET A 235 5.62 9.25 -4.20
N GLY A 236 4.34 8.83 -4.25
CA GLY A 236 3.25 9.65 -4.77
C GLY A 236 2.96 10.91 -3.96
N HIS A 237 3.38 10.97 -2.70
CA HIS A 237 3.09 12.08 -1.81
C HIS A 237 4.15 13.18 -1.87
N PHE A 238 5.42 12.80 -1.97
CA PHE A 238 6.56 13.72 -1.81
C PHE A 238 7.35 13.95 -3.10
N GLY A 239 7.21 13.04 -4.08
CA GLY A 239 8.02 13.05 -5.29
C GLY A 239 9.42 12.45 -5.10
N LYS A 240 10.10 12.18 -6.22
CA LYS A 240 11.38 11.46 -6.24
C LYS A 240 12.54 12.25 -5.65
N LEU A 241 12.61 13.56 -5.97
CA LEU A 241 13.77 14.39 -5.60
C LEU A 241 13.86 14.64 -4.09
N PRO A 242 12.78 15.04 -3.38
CA PRO A 242 12.81 15.18 -1.92
C PRO A 242 13.22 13.89 -1.20
N ILE A 243 12.69 12.73 -1.64
CA ILE A 243 13.04 11.43 -1.08
C ILE A 243 14.54 11.15 -1.26
N ARG A 244 15.10 11.36 -2.47
CA ARG A 244 16.53 11.16 -2.72
C ARG A 244 17.40 12.06 -1.87
N VAL A 245 17.06 13.34 -1.79
CA VAL A 245 17.82 14.30 -0.97
C VAL A 245 17.79 13.88 0.50
N ALA A 246 16.63 13.56 1.04
CA ALA A 246 16.50 13.10 2.43
C ALA A 246 17.34 11.84 2.71
N TRP A 247 17.33 10.87 1.81
CA TRP A 247 18.11 9.64 1.95
C TRP A 247 19.60 9.89 2.03
N PHE A 248 20.16 10.53 1.01
CA PHE A 248 21.62 10.67 0.92
C PHE A 248 22.19 11.71 1.90
N SER A 249 21.42 12.73 2.29
CA SER A 249 21.92 13.79 3.18
C SER A 249 21.76 13.50 4.67
N VAL A 250 20.70 12.78 5.06
CA VAL A 250 20.35 12.59 6.48
C VAL A 250 20.22 11.12 6.83
N VAL A 251 19.33 10.39 6.16
CA VAL A 251 18.89 9.07 6.62
C VAL A 251 20.01 8.03 6.53
N LEU A 252 20.61 7.85 5.36
CA LEU A 252 21.69 6.87 5.17
C LEU A 252 22.90 7.15 6.07
N PRO A 253 23.43 8.39 6.17
CA PRO A 253 24.52 8.68 7.10
C PRO A 253 24.18 8.37 8.55
N SER A 254 22.97 8.73 8.99
CA SER A 254 22.54 8.48 10.39
C SER A 254 22.42 6.99 10.70
N LEU A 255 21.85 6.20 9.78
CA LEU A 255 21.75 4.75 9.92
C LEU A 255 23.11 4.08 9.98
N VAL A 256 24.01 4.43 9.06
CA VAL A 256 25.37 3.87 9.02
C VAL A 256 26.12 4.21 10.30
N LEU A 257 26.10 5.47 10.73
CA LEU A 257 26.73 5.87 11.99
C LEU A 257 26.17 5.10 13.18
N ASN A 258 24.86 4.90 13.24
CA ASN A 258 24.24 4.18 14.35
C ASN A 258 24.61 2.69 14.36
N TYR A 259 24.52 1.97 13.24
CA TYR A 259 24.89 0.56 13.15
C TYR A 259 26.37 0.34 13.51
N PHE A 260 27.26 1.17 12.96
CA PHE A 260 28.69 1.11 13.28
C PHE A 260 28.96 1.50 14.74
N GLY A 261 28.19 2.45 15.28
CA GLY A 261 28.26 2.81 16.70
C GLY A 261 27.87 1.66 17.62
N GLN A 262 26.78 0.94 17.29
CA GLN A 262 26.39 -0.27 18.03
C GLN A 262 27.49 -1.33 17.96
N GLY A 263 28.07 -1.56 16.76
CA GLY A 263 29.18 -2.48 16.60
C GLY A 263 30.42 -2.07 17.40
N ALA A 264 30.77 -0.78 17.41
CA ALA A 264 31.88 -0.25 18.20
C ALA A 264 31.67 -0.46 19.71
N LEU A 265 30.42 -0.31 20.18
CA LEU A 265 30.04 -0.61 21.57
C LEU A 265 30.23 -2.09 21.89
N LEU A 266 29.71 -2.97 21.03
CA LEU A 266 29.75 -4.42 21.23
C LEU A 266 31.17 -4.99 21.21
N LEU A 267 32.08 -4.44 20.41
CA LEU A 267 33.48 -4.81 20.41
C LEU A 267 34.20 -4.53 21.74
N LYS A 268 33.73 -3.51 22.47
CA LYS A 268 34.30 -3.12 23.76
C LYS A 268 33.57 -3.75 24.95
N HIS A 269 32.26 -3.88 24.82
CA HIS A 269 31.32 -4.31 25.84
C HIS A 269 30.38 -5.40 25.25
N PRO A 270 30.85 -6.66 25.12
CA PRO A 270 30.05 -7.75 24.57
C PRO A 270 28.73 -8.00 25.32
N GLU A 271 28.68 -7.68 26.61
CA GLU A 271 27.48 -7.76 27.46
C GLU A 271 26.35 -6.84 27.01
N ALA A 272 26.66 -5.79 26.22
CA ALA A 272 25.68 -4.87 25.68
C ALA A 272 24.78 -5.49 24.59
N ILE A 273 25.01 -6.76 24.23
CA ILE A 273 24.16 -7.50 23.28
C ILE A 273 22.69 -7.61 23.72
N LYS A 274 22.40 -7.49 25.00
CA LYS A 274 21.02 -7.48 25.52
C LYS A 274 20.16 -6.44 24.82
N ASN A 275 20.67 -5.21 24.69
CA ASN A 275 20.04 -4.15 23.93
C ASN A 275 21.09 -3.13 23.46
N PRO A 276 21.81 -3.40 22.37
CA PRO A 276 22.92 -2.57 21.90
C PRO A 276 22.50 -1.13 21.62
N PHE A 277 21.28 -0.93 21.16
CA PHE A 277 20.76 0.38 20.81
C PHE A 277 20.60 1.29 22.03
N PHE A 278 19.87 0.85 23.07
CA PHE A 278 19.66 1.68 24.27
C PHE A 278 20.94 1.87 25.08
N LEU A 279 21.82 0.87 25.09
CA LEU A 279 23.11 0.95 25.81
C LEU A 279 24.18 1.84 25.12
N LEU A 280 23.91 2.35 23.89
CA LEU A 280 24.69 3.46 23.31
C LEU A 280 24.51 4.77 24.07
N ALA A 281 23.36 4.96 24.71
CA ALA A 281 23.04 6.18 25.41
C ALA A 281 23.68 6.20 26.81
N PRO A 282 24.10 7.38 27.32
CA PRO A 282 24.42 7.51 28.71
C PRO A 282 23.18 7.36 29.60
N GLU A 283 23.34 6.93 30.84
CA GLU A 283 22.23 6.61 31.76
C GLU A 283 21.19 7.75 31.88
N TRP A 284 21.63 9.00 31.95
CA TRP A 284 20.73 10.16 32.04
C TRP A 284 19.87 10.37 30.80
N ALA A 285 20.29 9.83 29.65
CA ALA A 285 19.60 10.00 28.37
C ALA A 285 18.65 8.82 28.04
N LEU A 286 18.62 7.75 28.84
CA LEU A 286 17.78 6.56 28.57
C LEU A 286 16.29 6.88 28.51
N ILE A 287 15.77 7.67 29.45
CA ILE A 287 14.34 8.05 29.46
C ILE A 287 14.00 8.96 28.26
N PRO A 288 14.71 10.07 27.97
CA PRO A 288 14.48 10.84 26.75
C PRO A 288 14.58 9.99 25.48
N MET A 289 15.55 9.07 25.40
CA MET A 289 15.74 8.18 24.27
C MET A 289 14.57 7.22 24.08
N LEU A 290 14.05 6.65 25.18
CA LEU A 290 12.86 5.80 25.15
C LEU A 290 11.64 6.56 24.61
N ILE A 291 11.43 7.79 25.07
CA ILE A 291 10.31 8.63 24.60
C ILE A 291 10.45 8.92 23.10
N ILE A 292 11.62 9.35 22.65
CA ILE A 292 11.85 9.68 21.23
C ILE A 292 11.76 8.42 20.36
N ALA A 293 12.30 7.27 20.82
CA ALA A 293 12.19 5.99 20.14
C ALA A 293 10.73 5.56 19.98
N THR A 294 9.93 5.66 21.06
CA THR A 294 8.49 5.35 21.02
C THR A 294 7.75 6.27 20.04
N LEU A 295 8.03 7.57 20.05
CA LEU A 295 7.44 8.51 19.08
C LEU A 295 7.86 8.19 17.66
N ALA A 296 9.13 7.85 17.42
CA ALA A 296 9.63 7.46 16.11
C ALA A 296 8.93 6.17 15.60
N THR A 297 8.74 5.17 16.47
CA THR A 297 8.05 3.92 16.09
C THR A 297 6.54 4.10 15.86
N VAL A 298 5.90 5.02 16.57
CA VAL A 298 4.51 5.45 16.29
C VAL A 298 4.44 6.10 14.90
N ILE A 299 5.39 6.96 14.54
CA ILE A 299 5.46 7.60 13.22
C ILE A 299 5.73 6.55 12.12
N ALA A 300 6.65 5.61 12.37
CA ALA A 300 6.93 4.51 11.48
C ALA A 300 5.67 3.66 11.21
N SER A 301 4.96 3.30 12.27
CA SER A 301 3.69 2.56 12.17
C SER A 301 2.64 3.32 11.38
N GLN A 302 2.54 4.64 11.59
CA GLN A 302 1.65 5.53 10.85
C GLN A 302 1.94 5.51 9.34
N ALA A 303 3.20 5.60 8.96
CA ALA A 303 3.63 5.59 7.56
C ALA A 303 3.20 4.29 6.86
N VAL A 304 3.46 3.16 7.48
CA VAL A 304 3.13 1.84 6.92
C VAL A 304 1.61 1.63 6.81
N ILE A 305 0.82 2.06 7.81
CA ILE A 305 -0.65 2.03 7.76
C ILE A 305 -1.17 2.90 6.61
N SER A 306 -0.61 4.10 6.41
CA SER A 306 -0.93 4.97 5.28
C SER A 306 -0.60 4.32 3.93
N GLY A 307 0.54 3.63 3.85
CA GLY A 307 0.94 2.83 2.69
C GLY A 307 -0.10 1.77 2.31
N VAL A 308 -0.67 1.06 3.28
CA VAL A 308 -1.76 0.08 3.03
C VAL A 308 -3.03 0.76 2.56
N PHE A 309 -3.41 1.91 3.11
CA PHE A 309 -4.57 2.62 2.60
C PHE A 309 -4.37 3.01 1.12
N SER A 310 -3.17 3.48 0.76
CA SER A 310 -2.81 3.80 -0.63
C SER A 310 -2.85 2.57 -1.54
N LEU A 311 -2.28 1.44 -1.10
CA LEU A 311 -2.33 0.17 -1.82
C LEU A 311 -3.78 -0.32 -1.99
N THR A 312 -4.59 -0.24 -0.93
CA THR A 312 -6.01 -0.62 -0.97
C THR A 312 -6.78 0.23 -1.97
N ARG A 313 -6.58 1.54 -1.98
CA ARG A 313 -7.18 2.45 -2.98
C ARG A 313 -6.79 2.06 -4.41
N GLN A 314 -5.51 1.75 -4.65
CA GLN A 314 -5.04 1.27 -5.94
C GLN A 314 -5.71 -0.06 -6.33
N ALA A 315 -5.81 -1.02 -5.39
CA ALA A 315 -6.46 -2.30 -5.63
C ALA A 315 -7.96 -2.15 -5.97
N VAL A 316 -8.68 -1.23 -5.31
CA VAL A 316 -10.07 -0.89 -5.62
C VAL A 316 -10.19 -0.29 -7.01
N ARG A 317 -9.33 0.68 -7.36
CA ARG A 317 -9.33 1.34 -8.68
C ARG A 317 -9.03 0.37 -9.82
N LEU A 318 -8.06 -0.52 -9.62
CA LEU A 318 -7.72 -1.56 -10.60
C LEU A 318 -8.75 -2.71 -10.64
N GLY A 319 -9.77 -2.66 -9.77
CA GLY A 319 -10.86 -3.63 -9.71
C GLY A 319 -10.46 -4.98 -9.11
N TYR A 320 -9.47 -5.01 -8.23
CA TYR A 320 -9.04 -6.19 -7.46
C TYR A 320 -9.70 -6.28 -6.09
N LEU A 321 -10.21 -5.18 -5.55
CA LEU A 321 -11.00 -5.15 -4.32
C LEU A 321 -12.37 -4.53 -4.56
N SER A 322 -13.32 -4.84 -3.67
CA SER A 322 -14.64 -4.22 -3.68
C SER A 322 -14.56 -2.72 -3.37
N PRO A 323 -15.44 -1.90 -3.96
CA PRO A 323 -15.59 -0.51 -3.54
C PRO A 323 -15.87 -0.44 -2.04
N MET A 324 -15.11 0.39 -1.33
CA MET A 324 -15.26 0.63 0.10
C MET A 324 -15.16 2.13 0.40
N ARG A 325 -15.65 2.53 1.57
CA ARG A 325 -15.63 3.92 1.98
C ARG A 325 -14.20 4.40 2.17
N ILE A 326 -13.78 5.37 1.36
CA ILE A 326 -12.48 6.05 1.43
C ILE A 326 -12.77 7.48 1.87
N ILE A 327 -12.17 7.90 2.97
CA ILE A 327 -12.32 9.24 3.53
C ILE A 327 -11.03 10.00 3.28
N HIS A 328 -11.11 11.13 2.60
CA HIS A 328 -9.98 12.04 2.43
C HIS A 328 -9.83 12.88 3.70
N THR A 329 -8.66 12.82 4.33
CA THR A 329 -8.40 13.50 5.61
C THR A 329 -7.65 14.82 5.45
N SER A 330 -7.23 15.17 4.23
CA SER A 330 -6.59 16.46 3.91
C SER A 330 -7.19 17.09 2.66
N GLU A 331 -7.40 18.40 2.70
CA GLU A 331 -7.83 19.16 1.53
C GLU A 331 -6.68 19.44 0.53
N MET A 332 -5.44 19.45 1.01
CA MET A 332 -4.27 19.79 0.19
C MET A 332 -3.52 18.59 -0.36
N GLU A 333 -3.58 17.44 0.30
CA GLU A 333 -2.80 16.25 -0.05
C GLU A 333 -3.70 15.07 -0.39
N SER A 334 -3.68 14.68 -1.65
CA SER A 334 -4.53 13.61 -2.21
C SER A 334 -4.29 12.23 -1.64
N GLY A 335 -3.12 12.05 -1.09
CA GLY A 335 -2.69 10.77 -0.59
C GLY A 335 -3.13 10.50 0.85
N GLN A 336 -3.52 11.54 1.58
CA GLN A 336 -3.99 11.38 2.95
C GLN A 336 -5.43 10.85 2.97
N ILE A 337 -5.53 9.54 3.01
CA ILE A 337 -6.79 8.81 3.01
C ILE A 337 -6.91 7.94 4.26
N TYR A 338 -8.14 7.72 4.68
CA TYR A 338 -8.52 6.83 5.76
C TYR A 338 -9.56 5.82 5.28
N ILE A 339 -9.33 4.55 5.53
CA ILE A 339 -10.23 3.47 5.18
C ILE A 339 -10.65 2.74 6.47
N PRO A 340 -11.83 3.05 7.03
CA PRO A 340 -12.23 2.56 8.36
C PRO A 340 -12.16 1.04 8.52
N PHE A 341 -12.63 0.30 7.53
CA PHE A 341 -12.62 -1.16 7.55
C PHE A 341 -11.20 -1.74 7.62
N ILE A 342 -10.30 -1.23 6.79
CA ILE A 342 -8.89 -1.67 6.78
C ILE A 342 -8.17 -1.28 8.07
N ASN A 343 -8.44 -0.08 8.59
CA ASN A 343 -7.85 0.38 9.84
C ASN A 343 -8.15 -0.57 11.01
N TRP A 344 -9.41 -0.91 11.22
CA TRP A 344 -9.80 -1.78 12.32
C TRP A 344 -9.39 -3.24 12.10
N LEU A 345 -9.39 -3.71 10.84
CA LEU A 345 -8.87 -5.03 10.50
C LEU A 345 -7.37 -5.14 10.82
N LEU A 346 -6.58 -4.14 10.44
CA LEU A 346 -5.17 -4.07 10.79
C LEU A 346 -4.96 -4.01 12.30
N TYR A 347 -5.70 -3.15 13.00
CA TYR A 347 -5.60 -3.06 14.46
C TYR A 347 -5.79 -4.40 15.14
N VAL A 348 -6.87 -5.10 14.84
CA VAL A 348 -7.14 -6.42 15.41
C VAL A 348 -6.02 -7.41 15.07
N SER A 349 -5.54 -7.41 13.81
CA SER A 349 -4.45 -8.28 13.40
C SER A 349 -3.15 -7.98 14.15
N VAL A 350 -2.80 -6.70 14.32
CA VAL A 350 -1.60 -6.27 15.06
C VAL A 350 -1.69 -6.66 16.54
N VAL A 351 -2.85 -6.47 17.17
CA VAL A 351 -3.04 -6.88 18.58
C VAL A 351 -2.89 -8.39 18.74
N ILE A 352 -3.49 -9.19 17.83
CA ILE A 352 -3.33 -10.66 17.84
C ILE A 352 -1.84 -11.02 17.73
N VAL A 353 -1.11 -10.36 16.84
CA VAL A 353 0.32 -10.61 16.64
C VAL A 353 1.13 -10.28 17.89
N ILE A 354 0.90 -9.14 18.53
CA ILE A 354 1.60 -8.75 19.76
C ILE A 354 1.36 -9.77 20.88
N VAL A 355 0.10 -10.15 21.09
CA VAL A 355 -0.26 -11.13 22.14
C VAL A 355 0.29 -12.52 21.84
N SER A 356 0.41 -12.90 20.56
CA SER A 356 0.89 -14.23 20.18
C SER A 356 2.40 -14.37 20.26
N PHE A 357 3.15 -13.30 20.02
CA PHE A 357 4.62 -13.35 19.93
C PHE A 357 5.33 -12.81 21.18
N GLU A 358 4.70 -11.93 21.95
CA GLU A 358 5.12 -11.36 23.24
C GLU A 358 6.44 -10.58 23.24
N HIS A 359 7.42 -10.92 22.37
CA HIS A 359 8.72 -10.27 22.23
C HIS A 359 9.03 -9.86 20.79
N SER A 360 9.75 -8.74 20.63
CA SER A 360 10.15 -8.25 19.30
C SER A 360 11.05 -9.21 18.53
N SER A 361 11.88 -9.98 19.23
CA SER A 361 12.76 -11.00 18.63
C SER A 361 11.99 -12.12 17.94
N ASN A 362 10.86 -12.56 18.49
CA ASN A 362 10.00 -13.55 17.86
C ASN A 362 9.35 -13.00 16.58
N LEU A 363 9.01 -11.71 16.56
CA LEU A 363 8.46 -11.03 15.39
C LEU A 363 9.49 -10.85 14.28
N ALA A 364 10.76 -10.64 14.63
CA ALA A 364 11.85 -10.51 13.67
C ALA A 364 12.00 -11.75 12.77
N ALA A 365 11.73 -12.96 13.31
CA ALA A 365 11.70 -14.20 12.53
C ALA A 365 10.56 -14.21 11.49
N ALA A 366 9.40 -13.62 11.83
CA ALA A 366 8.24 -13.57 10.96
C ALA A 366 8.38 -12.55 9.79
N TYR A 367 9.16 -11.50 9.97
CA TYR A 367 9.16 -10.32 9.10
C TYR A 367 9.84 -10.54 7.75
N GLY A 368 10.99 -11.19 7.75
CA GLY A 368 11.91 -11.22 6.60
C GLY A 368 11.35 -11.84 5.33
N ILE A 369 10.45 -12.84 5.42
CA ILE A 369 10.00 -13.60 4.25
C ILE A 369 9.08 -12.78 3.32
N ALA A 370 8.18 -11.97 3.88
CA ALA A 370 7.28 -11.14 3.08
C ALA A 370 8.06 -10.05 2.34
N VAL A 371 8.96 -9.34 3.06
CA VAL A 371 9.80 -8.29 2.49
C VAL A 371 10.67 -8.82 1.34
N THR A 372 11.42 -9.89 1.57
CA THR A 372 12.32 -10.45 0.54
C THR A 372 11.56 -11.05 -0.63
N GLY A 373 10.39 -11.65 -0.38
CA GLY A 373 9.50 -12.12 -1.43
C GLY A 373 9.01 -10.98 -2.32
N THR A 374 8.58 -9.86 -1.74
CA THR A 374 8.19 -8.67 -2.50
C THR A 374 9.36 -8.09 -3.27
N MET A 375 10.58 -8.07 -2.71
CA MET A 375 11.79 -7.59 -3.38
C MET A 375 12.12 -8.37 -4.66
N VAL A 376 12.00 -9.70 -4.65
CA VAL A 376 12.18 -10.54 -5.84
C VAL A 376 11.16 -10.17 -6.92
N LEU A 377 9.89 -10.03 -6.53
CA LEU A 377 8.81 -9.68 -7.46
C LEU A 377 9.00 -8.26 -8.03
N THR A 378 9.39 -7.30 -7.21
CA THR A 378 9.72 -5.93 -7.63
C THR A 378 10.86 -5.91 -8.64
N SER A 379 11.90 -6.75 -8.47
CA SER A 379 13.00 -6.87 -9.43
C SER A 379 12.53 -7.37 -10.79
N ILE A 380 11.69 -8.39 -10.84
CA ILE A 380 11.15 -8.95 -12.09
C ILE A 380 10.22 -7.94 -12.79
N LEU A 381 9.30 -7.33 -12.05
CA LEU A 381 8.36 -6.36 -12.59
C LEU A 381 9.08 -5.11 -13.12
N SER A 382 10.06 -4.58 -12.35
CA SER A 382 10.81 -3.39 -12.74
C SER A 382 11.70 -3.62 -13.97
N ALA A 383 12.29 -4.80 -14.11
CA ALA A 383 13.03 -5.19 -15.32
C ALA A 383 12.10 -5.23 -16.54
N THR A 384 10.86 -5.71 -16.37
CA THR A 384 9.85 -5.70 -17.44
C THR A 384 9.50 -4.28 -17.86
N VAL A 385 9.28 -3.37 -16.89
CA VAL A 385 9.04 -1.94 -17.16
C VAL A 385 10.20 -1.31 -17.88
N ALA A 386 11.43 -1.54 -17.42
CA ALA A 386 12.63 -1.01 -18.05
C ALA A 386 12.77 -1.46 -19.52
N ARG A 387 12.44 -2.72 -19.79
CA ARG A 387 12.50 -3.27 -21.15
C ARG A 387 11.38 -2.77 -22.05
N LYS A 388 10.14 -2.73 -21.55
CA LYS A 388 8.94 -2.48 -22.38
C LYS A 388 8.53 -1.02 -22.46
N ASN A 389 8.68 -0.29 -21.37
CA ASN A 389 8.22 1.11 -21.28
C ASN A 389 9.38 2.11 -21.49
N TRP A 390 10.57 1.80 -20.96
CA TRP A 390 11.74 2.68 -21.15
C TRP A 390 12.61 2.30 -22.35
N HIS A 391 12.30 1.19 -23.02
CA HIS A 391 13.00 0.69 -24.21
C HIS A 391 14.51 0.45 -24.01
N TRP A 392 14.92 0.12 -22.78
CA TRP A 392 16.33 -0.16 -22.49
C TRP A 392 16.83 -1.41 -23.19
N ASN A 393 18.14 -1.46 -23.44
CA ASN A 393 18.78 -2.60 -24.11
C ASN A 393 18.54 -3.90 -23.33
N LYS A 394 18.23 -5.00 -24.03
CA LYS A 394 17.96 -6.33 -23.44
C LYS A 394 19.12 -6.83 -22.59
N LEU A 395 20.37 -6.64 -23.06
CA LEU A 395 21.56 -7.09 -22.34
C LEU A 395 21.70 -6.32 -21.02
N PHE A 396 21.55 -5.00 -21.06
CA PHE A 396 21.64 -4.16 -19.86
C PHE A 396 20.55 -4.50 -18.84
N VAL A 397 19.31 -4.67 -19.28
CA VAL A 397 18.18 -5.08 -18.39
C VAL A 397 18.41 -6.48 -17.84
N GLY A 398 18.94 -7.40 -18.65
CA GLY A 398 19.29 -8.76 -18.21
C GLY A 398 20.38 -8.76 -17.14
N LEU A 399 21.48 -8.03 -17.36
CA LEU A 399 22.57 -7.90 -16.38
C LEU A 399 22.07 -7.26 -15.07
N MET A 400 21.28 -6.21 -15.17
CA MET A 400 20.67 -5.55 -14.02
C MET A 400 19.74 -6.47 -13.24
N LEU A 401 18.88 -7.23 -13.92
CA LEU A 401 18.00 -8.19 -13.27
C LEU A 401 18.82 -9.29 -12.55
N VAL A 402 19.84 -9.82 -13.21
CA VAL A 402 20.74 -10.80 -12.58
C VAL A 402 21.42 -10.21 -11.35
N ALA A 403 21.94 -8.97 -11.42
CA ALA A 403 22.57 -8.31 -10.28
C ALA A 403 21.59 -8.14 -9.09
N PHE A 404 20.33 -7.75 -9.34
CA PHE A 404 19.34 -7.64 -8.29
C PHE A 404 18.93 -9.01 -7.72
N LEU A 405 18.71 -10.02 -8.58
CA LEU A 405 18.34 -11.36 -8.15
C LEU A 405 19.47 -12.07 -7.41
N CYS A 406 20.75 -11.79 -7.71
CA CYS A 406 21.90 -12.29 -6.96
C CYS A 406 21.89 -11.84 -5.48
N ILE A 407 21.20 -10.74 -5.18
CA ILE A 407 21.01 -10.26 -3.80
C ILE A 407 19.67 -10.78 -3.24
N ASP A 408 18.58 -10.61 -3.99
CA ASP A 408 17.23 -10.89 -3.51
C ASP A 408 16.98 -12.38 -3.25
N ILE A 409 17.48 -13.27 -4.12
CA ILE A 409 17.24 -14.71 -3.99
C ILE A 409 17.94 -15.30 -2.75
N PRO A 410 19.24 -15.04 -2.46
CA PRO A 410 19.86 -15.46 -1.22
C PRO A 410 19.13 -14.95 0.03
N LEU A 411 18.71 -13.66 0.05
CA LEU A 411 17.96 -13.09 1.16
C LEU A 411 16.60 -13.78 1.34
N PHE A 412 15.88 -14.04 0.26
CA PHE A 412 14.62 -14.77 0.30
C PHE A 412 14.82 -16.21 0.78
N SER A 413 15.83 -16.91 0.23
CA SER A 413 16.13 -18.30 0.59
C SER A 413 16.53 -18.44 2.06
N ALA A 414 17.30 -17.49 2.61
CA ALA A 414 17.68 -17.45 4.01
C ALA A 414 16.50 -17.26 4.98
N ASN A 415 15.37 -16.71 4.50
CA ASN A 415 14.16 -16.57 5.29
C ASN A 415 13.19 -17.75 5.17
N LEU A 416 13.43 -18.73 4.27
CA LEU A 416 12.55 -19.89 4.14
C LEU A 416 12.56 -20.76 5.40
N ASP A 417 13.70 -20.92 6.05
CA ASP A 417 13.81 -21.69 7.30
C ASP A 417 12.99 -21.05 8.44
N LYS A 418 12.72 -19.76 8.37
CA LYS A 418 11.94 -19.01 9.35
C LYS A 418 10.41 -19.17 9.17
N ILE A 419 9.95 -19.90 8.15
CA ILE A 419 8.50 -20.12 7.94
C ILE A 419 7.88 -20.78 9.17
N VAL A 420 8.53 -21.80 9.72
CA VAL A 420 8.01 -22.55 10.87
C VAL A 420 8.04 -21.72 12.15
N SER A 421 9.07 -20.88 12.33
CA SER A 421 9.27 -20.07 13.54
C SER A 421 8.48 -18.75 13.58
N GLY A 422 7.66 -18.46 12.55
CA GLY A 422 6.83 -17.25 12.53
C GLY A 422 6.48 -16.74 11.13
N GLY A 423 7.30 -17.05 10.11
CA GLY A 423 7.09 -16.60 8.73
C GLY A 423 5.79 -17.11 8.07
N TRP A 424 5.16 -18.15 8.64
CA TRP A 424 3.85 -18.62 8.21
C TRP A 424 2.75 -17.55 8.34
N LEU A 425 2.87 -16.64 9.31
CA LEU A 425 1.85 -15.64 9.59
C LEU A 425 1.69 -14.62 8.43
N PRO A 426 2.73 -13.87 8.00
CA PRO A 426 2.61 -12.96 6.85
C PRO A 426 2.26 -13.69 5.56
N LEU A 427 2.72 -14.94 5.39
CA LEU A 427 2.34 -15.76 4.23
C LEU A 427 0.86 -16.13 4.24
N SER A 428 0.30 -16.49 5.40
CA SER A 428 -1.13 -16.80 5.53
C SER A 428 -2.01 -15.58 5.30
N LEU A 429 -1.64 -14.41 5.87
CA LEU A 429 -2.31 -13.14 5.62
C LEU A 429 -2.22 -12.76 4.13
N GLY A 430 -1.05 -12.91 3.54
CA GLY A 430 -0.84 -12.71 2.10
C GLY A 430 -1.72 -13.64 1.26
N LEU A 431 -1.82 -14.92 1.60
CA LEU A 431 -2.67 -15.88 0.91
C LEU A 431 -4.16 -15.51 1.01
N VAL A 432 -4.62 -15.06 2.16
CA VAL A 432 -5.98 -14.55 2.34
C VAL A 432 -6.23 -13.36 1.42
N MET A 433 -5.34 -12.35 1.43
CA MET A 433 -5.49 -11.17 0.57
C MET A 433 -5.41 -11.51 -0.92
N PHE A 434 -4.51 -12.38 -1.32
CA PHE A 434 -4.42 -12.89 -2.70
C PHE A 434 -5.73 -13.58 -3.12
N THR A 435 -6.28 -14.41 -2.24
CA THR A 435 -7.56 -15.11 -2.49
C THR A 435 -8.71 -14.12 -2.61
N VAL A 436 -8.78 -13.11 -1.75
CA VAL A 436 -9.78 -12.03 -1.83
C VAL A 436 -9.67 -11.28 -3.16
N MET A 437 -8.48 -10.78 -3.50
CA MET A 437 -8.26 -10.00 -4.73
C MET A 437 -8.55 -10.80 -6.00
N THR A 438 -8.06 -12.03 -6.07
CA THR A 438 -8.30 -12.90 -7.25
C THR A 438 -9.74 -13.33 -7.35
N THR A 439 -10.43 -13.60 -6.24
CA THR A 439 -11.84 -13.95 -6.21
C THR A 439 -12.69 -12.78 -6.69
N TRP A 440 -12.48 -11.58 -6.13
CA TRP A 440 -13.21 -10.39 -6.56
C TRP A 440 -13.06 -10.14 -8.05
N LYS A 441 -11.82 -10.10 -8.56
CA LYS A 441 -11.54 -9.85 -9.99
C LYS A 441 -12.19 -10.88 -10.91
N SER A 442 -12.03 -12.17 -10.60
CA SER A 442 -12.50 -13.25 -11.48
C SER A 442 -14.02 -13.35 -11.50
N GLU A 443 -14.70 -13.28 -10.34
CA GLU A 443 -16.17 -13.38 -10.30
C GLU A 443 -16.81 -12.13 -10.89
N ARG A 444 -16.25 -10.94 -10.65
CA ARG A 444 -16.72 -9.70 -11.29
C ARG A 444 -16.54 -9.72 -12.80
N PHE A 445 -15.42 -10.23 -13.30
CA PHE A 445 -15.19 -10.39 -14.75
C PHE A 445 -16.19 -11.35 -15.37
N ARG A 446 -16.47 -12.49 -14.72
CA ARG A 446 -17.49 -13.46 -15.18
C ARG A 446 -18.88 -12.85 -15.20
N LEU A 447 -19.24 -12.11 -14.14
CA LEU A 447 -20.52 -11.40 -14.07
C LEU A 447 -20.66 -10.43 -15.25
N LEU A 448 -19.67 -9.55 -15.45
CA LEU A 448 -19.69 -8.59 -16.55
C LEU A 448 -19.76 -9.27 -17.92
N ARG A 449 -19.01 -10.35 -18.13
CA ARG A 449 -19.04 -11.10 -19.39
C ARG A 449 -20.42 -11.68 -19.68
N ARG A 450 -21.07 -12.33 -18.72
CA ARG A 450 -22.44 -12.83 -18.85
C ARG A 450 -23.45 -11.73 -19.19
N MET A 451 -23.25 -10.55 -18.57
CA MET A 451 -24.08 -9.40 -18.84
C MET A 451 -23.93 -8.89 -20.29
N HIS A 452 -22.73 -9.01 -20.88
CA HIS A 452 -22.49 -8.58 -22.27
C HIS A 452 -22.94 -9.61 -23.32
N GLU A 453 -22.94 -10.90 -23.00
CA GLU A 453 -23.32 -11.97 -23.93
C GLU A 453 -24.82 -11.90 -24.32
N HIS A 454 -25.67 -11.16 -23.59
CA HIS A 454 -27.08 -11.00 -23.81
C HIS A 454 -27.47 -9.61 -24.37
N GLY A 455 -26.50 -8.77 -24.75
CA GLY A 455 -26.74 -7.37 -25.15
C GLY A 455 -26.80 -7.17 -26.67
N ASN A 456 -27.96 -6.75 -27.20
CA ASN A 456 -28.05 -6.07 -28.49
C ASN A 456 -27.31 -4.72 -28.41
N SER A 457 -26.88 -4.13 -29.54
CA SER A 457 -26.27 -2.80 -29.51
C SER A 457 -27.28 -1.77 -28.99
N LEU A 458 -26.80 -0.81 -28.20
CA LEU A 458 -27.65 0.27 -27.66
C LEU A 458 -28.36 1.03 -28.79
N GLU A 459 -27.65 1.29 -29.87
CA GLU A 459 -28.20 1.99 -31.05
C GLU A 459 -29.34 1.20 -31.72
N ALA A 460 -29.16 -0.11 -31.87
CA ALA A 460 -30.21 -0.99 -32.46
C ALA A 460 -31.45 -1.01 -31.56
N MET A 461 -31.28 -1.03 -30.24
CA MET A 461 -32.43 -0.97 -29.31
C MET A 461 -33.14 0.37 -29.39
N ILE A 462 -32.43 1.50 -29.35
CA ILE A 462 -33.03 2.84 -29.45
C ILE A 462 -33.81 2.97 -30.77
N SER A 463 -33.21 2.56 -31.90
CA SER A 463 -33.87 2.57 -33.21
C SER A 463 -35.14 1.72 -33.22
N SER A 464 -35.14 0.56 -32.55
CA SER A 464 -36.32 -0.29 -32.41
C SER A 464 -37.42 0.38 -31.58
N LEU A 465 -37.05 1.02 -30.46
CA LEU A 465 -37.99 1.74 -29.59
C LEU A 465 -38.59 3.01 -30.22
N GLU A 466 -37.92 3.58 -31.20
CA GLU A 466 -38.46 4.71 -31.96
C GLU A 466 -39.43 4.27 -33.06
N LYS A 467 -39.16 3.10 -33.67
CA LYS A 467 -40.09 2.53 -34.67
C LYS A 467 -41.38 1.98 -34.03
N SER A 468 -41.29 1.44 -32.82
CA SER A 468 -42.42 0.88 -32.07
C SER A 468 -42.37 1.41 -30.64
N PRO A 469 -42.79 2.65 -30.39
CA PRO A 469 -42.65 3.30 -29.09
C PRO A 469 -43.59 2.63 -28.08
N PRO A 470 -43.05 2.30 -26.86
CA PRO A 470 -43.88 1.88 -25.74
C PRO A 470 -44.68 3.08 -25.20
N VAL A 471 -45.63 2.81 -24.31
CA VAL A 471 -46.38 3.86 -23.62
C VAL A 471 -45.41 4.82 -22.92
N ARG A 472 -45.55 6.12 -23.20
CA ARG A 472 -44.73 7.15 -22.59
C ARG A 472 -45.42 7.73 -21.36
N VAL A 473 -44.67 7.92 -20.29
CA VAL A 473 -45.11 8.57 -19.06
C VAL A 473 -44.37 9.90 -18.90
N PRO A 474 -45.04 10.95 -18.35
CA PRO A 474 -44.41 12.26 -18.16
C PRO A 474 -43.15 12.21 -17.29
N GLY A 475 -42.22 13.11 -17.57
CA GLY A 475 -41.00 13.28 -16.76
C GLY A 475 -39.76 12.68 -17.37
N THR A 476 -38.69 12.60 -16.56
CA THR A 476 -37.37 12.17 -16.96
C THR A 476 -36.94 10.91 -16.19
N ALA A 477 -36.52 9.88 -16.91
CA ALA A 477 -35.88 8.71 -16.33
C ALA A 477 -34.37 8.75 -16.56
N VAL A 478 -33.59 8.64 -15.49
CA VAL A 478 -32.14 8.54 -15.52
C VAL A 478 -31.73 7.10 -15.24
N TYR A 479 -31.15 6.42 -16.22
CA TYR A 479 -30.60 5.09 -16.05
C TYR A 479 -29.10 5.17 -15.86
N MET A 480 -28.63 4.73 -14.70
CA MET A 480 -27.20 4.68 -14.40
C MET A 480 -26.53 3.58 -15.23
N SER A 481 -25.51 3.94 -16.01
CA SER A 481 -24.72 3.02 -16.83
C SER A 481 -23.26 3.01 -16.40
N ARG A 482 -22.65 1.81 -16.40
CA ARG A 482 -21.22 1.66 -16.08
C ARG A 482 -20.30 1.85 -17.30
N ALA A 483 -20.87 1.77 -18.51
CA ALA A 483 -20.14 1.90 -19.76
C ALA A 483 -21.00 2.58 -20.83
N LEU A 484 -20.34 3.25 -21.76
CA LEU A 484 -21.00 4.15 -22.74
C LEU A 484 -21.95 3.43 -23.69
N ASN A 485 -21.60 2.22 -24.14
CA ASN A 485 -22.34 1.51 -25.18
C ASN A 485 -23.08 0.27 -24.67
N VAL A 486 -23.33 0.21 -23.36
CA VAL A 486 -24.01 -0.91 -22.71
C VAL A 486 -25.42 -0.47 -22.31
N ILE A 487 -26.41 -1.30 -22.68
CA ILE A 487 -27.79 -1.09 -22.28
C ILE A 487 -27.92 -1.30 -20.76
N PRO A 488 -28.37 -0.32 -19.97
CA PRO A 488 -28.61 -0.50 -18.55
C PRO A 488 -29.66 -1.59 -18.29
N PHE A 489 -29.37 -2.54 -17.40
CA PHE A 489 -30.34 -3.60 -17.07
C PHE A 489 -31.64 -3.04 -16.50
N ALA A 490 -31.55 -1.98 -15.71
CA ALA A 490 -32.74 -1.29 -15.20
C ALA A 490 -33.67 -0.82 -16.35
N LEU A 491 -33.11 -0.36 -17.48
CA LEU A 491 -33.87 0.02 -18.64
C LEU A 491 -34.57 -1.22 -19.28
N LEU A 492 -33.83 -2.32 -19.46
CA LEU A 492 -34.40 -3.56 -20.02
C LEU A 492 -35.49 -4.13 -19.13
N HIS A 493 -35.31 -4.15 -17.82
CA HIS A 493 -36.29 -4.63 -16.85
C HIS A 493 -37.53 -3.73 -16.80
N ASN A 494 -37.35 -2.41 -16.82
CA ASN A 494 -38.48 -1.47 -16.89
C ASN A 494 -39.32 -1.71 -18.16
N LEU A 495 -38.67 -1.83 -19.31
CA LEU A 495 -39.38 -2.11 -20.59
C LEU A 495 -40.06 -3.47 -20.59
N LYS A 496 -39.39 -4.52 -20.07
CA LYS A 496 -39.91 -5.88 -20.07
C LYS A 496 -41.13 -6.05 -19.16
N HIS A 497 -41.06 -5.49 -17.96
CA HIS A 497 -42.08 -5.75 -16.92
C HIS A 497 -43.12 -4.65 -16.82
N ASN A 498 -42.72 -3.38 -16.83
CA ASN A 498 -43.65 -2.26 -16.73
C ASN A 498 -44.19 -1.81 -18.08
N LYS A 499 -43.50 -2.14 -19.20
CA LYS A 499 -43.88 -1.80 -20.59
C LYS A 499 -44.09 -0.29 -20.85
N VAL A 500 -43.46 0.56 -20.02
CA VAL A 500 -43.51 2.02 -20.12
C VAL A 500 -42.13 2.60 -20.26
N LEU A 501 -42.06 3.81 -20.80
CA LEU A 501 -40.84 4.59 -20.91
C LEU A 501 -41.18 6.05 -20.66
N HIS A 502 -40.27 6.80 -19.97
CA HIS A 502 -40.48 8.22 -19.77
C HIS A 502 -40.31 8.98 -21.08
N GLU A 503 -40.92 10.17 -21.16
CA GLU A 503 -40.78 11.06 -22.32
C GLU A 503 -39.31 11.36 -22.61
N ARG A 504 -38.51 11.55 -21.54
CA ARG A 504 -37.07 11.78 -21.63
C ARG A 504 -36.30 10.70 -20.90
N VAL A 505 -35.35 10.11 -21.59
CA VAL A 505 -34.48 9.05 -21.06
C VAL A 505 -33.04 9.50 -21.12
N ILE A 506 -32.36 9.49 -19.98
CA ILE A 506 -30.95 9.85 -19.84
C ILE A 506 -30.15 8.63 -19.40
N LEU A 507 -29.13 8.28 -20.19
CA LEU A 507 -28.15 7.27 -19.84
C LEU A 507 -26.96 7.98 -19.19
N LEU A 508 -26.89 7.93 -17.85
CA LEU A 508 -25.86 8.62 -17.09
C LEU A 508 -24.70 7.69 -16.77
N THR A 509 -23.50 8.07 -17.20
CA THR A 509 -22.25 7.38 -16.85
C THR A 509 -21.37 8.32 -16.04
N LEU A 510 -21.02 7.91 -14.82
CA LEU A 510 -20.05 8.62 -13.97
C LEU A 510 -18.66 7.99 -14.16
N ARG A 511 -17.67 8.82 -14.51
CA ARG A 511 -16.31 8.39 -14.79
C ARG A 511 -15.33 9.11 -13.87
N THR A 512 -14.40 8.37 -13.29
CA THR A 512 -13.29 8.95 -12.54
C THR A 512 -12.08 9.08 -13.45
N GLU A 513 -11.58 10.30 -13.60
CA GLU A 513 -10.37 10.62 -14.36
C GLU A 513 -9.11 10.45 -13.50
N ASP A 514 -7.97 10.28 -14.15
CA ASP A 514 -6.66 10.16 -13.47
C ASP A 514 -6.11 11.53 -12.97
N ALA A 515 -6.93 12.58 -13.01
CA ALA A 515 -6.62 13.91 -12.50
C ALA A 515 -7.27 14.13 -11.11
N PRO A 516 -6.67 14.95 -10.23
CA PRO A 516 -7.27 15.26 -8.93
C PRO A 516 -8.60 16.00 -9.06
N TYR A 517 -8.70 16.95 -9.99
CA TYR A 517 -9.89 17.71 -10.30
C TYR A 517 -10.10 17.77 -11.80
N VAL A 518 -11.35 17.70 -12.24
CA VAL A 518 -11.73 17.89 -13.64
C VAL A 518 -12.18 19.34 -13.86
N HIS A 519 -11.59 19.97 -14.86
CA HIS A 519 -11.97 21.36 -15.20
C HIS A 519 -13.44 21.42 -15.62
N ASN A 520 -14.15 22.46 -15.18
CA ASN A 520 -15.59 22.62 -15.35
C ASN A 520 -16.10 22.43 -16.79
N VAL A 521 -15.33 22.86 -17.78
CA VAL A 521 -15.66 22.73 -19.23
C VAL A 521 -15.68 21.29 -19.72
N ARG A 522 -14.94 20.37 -19.06
CA ARG A 522 -14.86 18.95 -19.45
C ARG A 522 -15.64 18.04 -18.52
N ARG A 523 -16.35 18.61 -17.54
CA ARG A 523 -17.00 17.84 -16.48
C ARG A 523 -18.19 17.05 -17.00
N VAL A 524 -18.98 17.61 -17.89
CA VAL A 524 -20.19 16.98 -18.44
C VAL A 524 -20.07 16.98 -19.95
N GLN A 525 -20.38 15.85 -20.56
CA GLN A 525 -20.53 15.70 -22.00
C GLN A 525 -21.93 15.18 -22.29
N ILE A 526 -22.67 15.86 -23.13
CA ILE A 526 -24.04 15.55 -23.47
C ILE A 526 -24.08 15.17 -24.95
N GLU A 527 -24.67 14.03 -25.23
CA GLU A 527 -24.88 13.54 -26.59
C GLU A 527 -26.36 13.14 -26.75
N GLN A 528 -27.06 13.71 -27.70
CA GLN A 528 -28.41 13.30 -28.04
C GLN A 528 -28.36 12.11 -28.98
N LEU A 529 -28.84 10.95 -28.53
CA LEU A 529 -28.85 9.70 -29.32
C LEU A 529 -30.10 9.60 -30.18
N SER A 530 -31.22 10.19 -29.72
CA SER A 530 -32.47 10.25 -30.41
C SER A 530 -33.37 11.36 -29.83
N PRO A 531 -34.54 11.69 -30.37
CA PRO A 531 -35.44 12.70 -29.81
C PRO A 531 -35.79 12.50 -28.33
N SER A 532 -35.80 11.23 -27.87
CA SER A 532 -36.17 10.87 -26.50
C SER A 532 -35.00 10.36 -25.64
N PHE A 533 -33.83 10.09 -26.24
CA PHE A 533 -32.68 9.52 -25.53
C PHE A 533 -31.47 10.43 -25.56
N TRP A 534 -30.86 10.63 -24.38
CA TRP A 534 -29.63 11.37 -24.18
C TRP A 534 -28.60 10.50 -23.47
N ARG A 535 -27.35 10.66 -23.85
CA ARG A 535 -26.20 10.12 -23.13
C ARG A 535 -25.54 11.29 -22.38
N VAL A 536 -25.34 11.13 -21.10
CA VAL A 536 -24.63 12.10 -20.25
C VAL A 536 -23.43 11.38 -19.62
N VAL A 537 -22.24 11.90 -19.85
CA VAL A 537 -21.00 11.44 -19.23
C VAL A 537 -20.50 12.51 -18.30
N ALA A 538 -20.47 12.24 -17.01
CA ALA A 538 -19.93 13.16 -16.04
C ALA A 538 -18.57 12.63 -15.52
N SER A 539 -17.53 13.43 -15.74
CA SER A 539 -16.15 13.13 -15.36
C SER A 539 -15.81 13.86 -14.07
N TYR A 540 -15.27 13.11 -13.10
CA TYR A 540 -14.80 13.62 -11.81
C TYR A 540 -13.34 13.25 -11.60
N GLY A 541 -12.61 14.17 -11.00
CA GLY A 541 -11.28 13.85 -10.50
C GLY A 541 -11.36 12.91 -9.31
N TRP A 542 -10.27 12.21 -9.04
CA TRP A 542 -10.24 11.24 -7.94
C TRP A 542 -10.36 11.89 -6.53
N ARG A 543 -10.26 13.22 -6.43
CA ARG A 543 -10.51 14.03 -5.22
C ARG A 543 -11.95 14.50 -5.07
N GLU A 544 -12.69 14.46 -6.15
CA GLU A 544 -14.04 15.00 -6.18
C GLU A 544 -15.04 13.90 -5.78
N THR A 545 -16.02 14.27 -5.00
CA THR A 545 -17.18 13.40 -4.72
C THR A 545 -18.20 13.64 -5.83
N PRO A 546 -18.56 12.59 -6.60
CA PRO A 546 -19.59 12.73 -7.62
C PRO A 546 -20.93 13.12 -6.99
N ASN A 547 -21.48 14.25 -7.43
CA ASN A 547 -22.78 14.74 -7.00
C ASN A 547 -23.70 14.88 -8.21
N VAL A 548 -24.80 14.12 -8.19
CA VAL A 548 -25.72 14.06 -9.34
C VAL A 548 -26.50 15.35 -9.51
N GLU A 549 -26.81 16.09 -8.44
CA GLU A 549 -27.49 17.39 -8.55
C GLU A 549 -26.62 18.40 -9.30
N GLU A 550 -25.32 18.43 -9.03
CA GLU A 550 -24.38 19.27 -9.75
C GLU A 550 -24.32 18.91 -11.24
N VAL A 551 -24.32 17.59 -11.56
CA VAL A 551 -24.36 17.13 -12.96
C VAL A 551 -25.58 17.70 -13.69
N PHE A 552 -26.77 17.59 -13.11
CA PHE A 552 -28.01 18.07 -13.77
C PHE A 552 -28.09 19.58 -13.80
N HIS A 553 -27.59 20.29 -12.82
CA HIS A 553 -27.46 21.72 -12.90
C HIS A 553 -26.62 22.17 -14.11
N ARG A 554 -25.49 21.47 -14.35
CA ARG A 554 -24.61 21.73 -15.51
C ARG A 554 -25.25 21.33 -16.83
N CYS A 555 -25.96 20.20 -16.87
CA CYS A 555 -26.73 19.80 -18.03
C CYS A 555 -27.74 20.89 -18.45
N GLY A 556 -28.34 21.55 -17.46
CA GLY A 556 -29.23 22.68 -17.71
C GLY A 556 -28.56 23.89 -18.38
N LEU A 557 -27.30 24.16 -18.06
CA LEU A 557 -26.51 25.23 -18.69
C LEU A 557 -26.14 24.89 -20.15
N GLU A 558 -26.07 23.60 -20.51
CA GLU A 558 -25.76 23.10 -21.85
C GLU A 558 -27.02 22.75 -22.65
N GLY A 559 -28.21 23.17 -22.21
CA GLY A 559 -29.46 23.02 -22.94
C GLY A 559 -30.29 21.79 -22.59
N LEU A 560 -29.81 20.88 -21.73
CA LEU A 560 -30.57 19.73 -21.24
C LEU A 560 -31.14 20.03 -19.84
N SER A 561 -32.23 20.81 -19.79
CA SER A 561 -32.88 21.14 -18.52
C SER A 561 -33.64 19.91 -17.96
N CYS A 562 -33.30 19.51 -16.76
CA CYS A 562 -33.95 18.45 -16.02
C CYS A 562 -34.41 18.98 -14.65
N ARG A 563 -35.72 18.93 -14.40
CA ARG A 563 -36.25 19.27 -13.08
C ARG A 563 -36.11 18.10 -12.15
N MET A 564 -35.39 18.26 -11.06
CA MET A 564 -35.13 17.17 -10.12
C MET A 564 -36.42 16.55 -9.56
N MET A 565 -37.46 17.37 -9.35
CA MET A 565 -38.77 16.91 -8.86
C MET A 565 -39.52 16.01 -9.84
N GLU A 566 -39.20 16.05 -11.13
CA GLU A 566 -39.82 15.27 -12.21
C GLU A 566 -38.86 14.16 -12.72
N THR A 567 -37.72 13.95 -12.00
CA THR A 567 -36.69 13.01 -12.42
C THR A 567 -36.66 11.79 -11.49
N SER A 568 -36.67 10.59 -12.06
CA SER A 568 -36.50 9.32 -11.35
C SER A 568 -35.21 8.64 -11.78
N PHE A 569 -34.42 8.17 -10.80
CA PHE A 569 -33.16 7.48 -11.02
C PHE A 569 -33.36 5.97 -10.95
N PHE A 570 -33.14 5.29 -12.05
CA PHE A 570 -33.25 3.84 -12.14
C PHE A 570 -31.87 3.19 -12.03
N MET A 571 -31.72 2.36 -11.02
CA MET A 571 -30.48 1.65 -10.74
C MET A 571 -30.71 0.13 -10.78
N SER A 572 -29.72 -0.59 -11.26
CA SER A 572 -29.76 -2.05 -11.23
C SER A 572 -29.16 -2.54 -9.90
N HIS A 573 -29.93 -3.32 -9.16
CA HIS A 573 -29.46 -4.08 -8.02
C HIS A 573 -29.28 -5.55 -8.40
N GLU A 574 -28.05 -6.06 -8.38
CA GLU A 574 -27.73 -7.43 -8.76
C GLU A 574 -27.85 -8.34 -7.54
N SER A 575 -28.90 -9.15 -7.46
CA SER A 575 -29.04 -10.23 -6.47
C SER A 575 -28.36 -11.48 -7.03
N LEU A 576 -27.20 -11.83 -6.50
CA LEU A 576 -26.43 -12.97 -6.99
C LEU A 576 -26.87 -14.28 -6.34
N ILE A 577 -27.07 -15.30 -7.17
CA ILE A 577 -27.37 -16.67 -6.73
C ILE A 577 -26.21 -17.57 -7.16
N ILE A 578 -25.77 -18.43 -6.23
CA ILE A 578 -24.72 -19.41 -6.53
C ILE A 578 -25.36 -20.61 -7.21
N GLY A 579 -25.00 -20.83 -8.47
CA GLY A 579 -25.44 -21.98 -9.26
C GLY A 579 -24.80 -23.31 -8.86
N LYS A 580 -25.17 -24.37 -9.57
CA LYS A 580 -24.56 -25.69 -9.38
C LYS A 580 -23.13 -25.68 -9.92
N ARG A 581 -22.14 -25.63 -8.99
CA ARG A 581 -20.70 -25.57 -9.30
C ARG A 581 -19.93 -26.56 -8.41
N PRO A 582 -18.69 -26.94 -8.79
CA PRO A 582 -17.76 -27.65 -7.92
C PRO A 582 -17.59 -26.93 -6.58
N TRP A 583 -17.32 -27.66 -5.52
CA TRP A 583 -17.29 -27.15 -4.13
C TRP A 583 -16.33 -25.96 -3.95
N TYR A 584 -15.15 -25.99 -4.57
CA TYR A 584 -14.15 -24.91 -4.48
C TYR A 584 -14.61 -23.61 -5.17
N LEU A 585 -15.33 -23.70 -6.31
CA LEU A 585 -15.93 -22.53 -6.97
C LEU A 585 -17.14 -22.00 -6.18
N ARG A 586 -17.85 -22.90 -5.48
CA ARG A 586 -18.95 -22.50 -4.59
C ARG A 586 -18.43 -21.72 -3.39
N LEU A 587 -17.27 -22.11 -2.79
CA LEU A 587 -16.62 -21.34 -1.74
C LEU A 587 -16.18 -19.95 -2.22
N ARG A 588 -15.59 -19.86 -3.42
CA ARG A 588 -15.24 -18.56 -4.02
C ARG A 588 -16.47 -17.69 -4.27
N GLY A 589 -17.58 -18.28 -4.74
CA GLY A 589 -18.85 -17.59 -4.90
C GLY A 589 -19.40 -17.04 -3.59
N LYS A 590 -19.34 -17.83 -2.49
CA LYS A 590 -19.73 -17.37 -1.14
C LYS A 590 -18.86 -16.20 -0.67
N LEU A 591 -17.55 -16.28 -0.86
CA LEU A 591 -16.63 -15.18 -0.53
C LEU A 591 -16.96 -13.92 -1.34
N TYR A 592 -17.22 -14.07 -2.66
CA TYR A 592 -17.62 -12.95 -3.50
C TYR A 592 -18.91 -12.29 -3.03
N LEU A 593 -19.94 -13.09 -2.66
CA LEU A 593 -21.18 -12.57 -2.10
C LEU A 593 -20.97 -11.79 -0.80
N LEU A 594 -20.11 -12.29 0.09
CA LEU A 594 -19.74 -11.60 1.32
C LEU A 594 -19.08 -10.25 1.03
N LEU A 595 -18.13 -10.23 0.11
CA LEU A 595 -17.45 -9.00 -0.31
C LEU A 595 -18.41 -8.01 -0.98
N GLN A 596 -19.36 -8.49 -1.80
CA GLN A 596 -20.33 -7.65 -2.47
C GLN A 596 -21.36 -7.05 -1.49
N ARG A 597 -21.81 -7.81 -0.50
CA ARG A 597 -22.72 -7.31 0.55
C ARG A 597 -22.11 -6.17 1.38
N ASN A 598 -20.79 -6.21 1.57
CA ASN A 598 -20.05 -5.17 2.29
C ASN A 598 -19.47 -4.07 1.38
N ALA A 599 -19.71 -4.15 0.07
CA ALA A 599 -19.29 -3.11 -0.87
C ALA A 599 -20.18 -1.86 -0.76
N LEU A 600 -19.58 -0.71 -1.00
CA LEU A 600 -20.30 0.56 -1.03
C LEU A 600 -21.38 0.50 -2.14
N ARG A 601 -22.60 0.87 -1.80
CA ARG A 601 -23.71 0.91 -2.76
C ARG A 601 -23.58 2.12 -3.68
N ALA A 602 -23.99 1.98 -4.92
CA ALA A 602 -23.90 3.06 -5.91
C ALA A 602 -24.72 4.31 -5.51
N PRO A 603 -25.92 4.23 -4.92
CA PRO A 603 -26.65 5.43 -4.46
C PRO A 603 -25.86 6.25 -3.44
N ASP A 604 -25.20 5.57 -2.49
CA ASP A 604 -24.40 6.19 -1.43
C ASP A 604 -23.11 6.81 -1.98
N GLN A 605 -22.58 6.22 -3.06
CA GLN A 605 -21.35 6.70 -3.70
C GLN A 605 -21.56 7.99 -4.51
N PHE A 606 -22.79 8.23 -5.03
CA PHE A 606 -23.08 9.29 -5.99
C PHE A 606 -24.01 10.38 -5.45
N GLU A 607 -24.28 10.37 -4.15
CA GLU A 607 -25.15 11.33 -3.45
C GLU A 607 -26.49 11.55 -4.18
N ILE A 608 -27.13 10.44 -4.59
CA ILE A 608 -28.43 10.51 -5.26
C ILE A 608 -29.53 10.68 -4.20
N PRO A 609 -30.48 11.61 -4.38
CA PRO A 609 -31.58 11.81 -3.43
C PRO A 609 -32.36 10.50 -3.21
N PRO A 610 -32.45 9.96 -1.99
CA PRO A 610 -32.97 8.61 -1.74
C PRO A 610 -34.46 8.45 -2.11
N ASN A 611 -35.25 9.52 -2.06
CA ASN A 611 -36.66 9.54 -2.43
C ASN A 611 -36.91 9.54 -3.96
N ARG A 612 -35.86 9.57 -4.76
CA ARG A 612 -35.91 9.57 -6.24
C ARG A 612 -35.27 8.33 -6.86
N VAL A 613 -34.80 7.41 -6.05
CA VAL A 613 -34.14 6.18 -6.51
C VAL A 613 -35.16 5.05 -6.63
N ILE A 614 -35.14 4.38 -7.76
CA ILE A 614 -35.87 3.13 -8.03
C ILE A 614 -34.82 2.05 -8.29
N GLU A 615 -34.68 1.11 -7.37
CA GLU A 615 -33.79 -0.03 -7.55
C GLU A 615 -34.53 -1.21 -8.17
N LEU A 616 -34.10 -1.64 -9.33
CA LEU A 616 -34.64 -2.81 -10.02
C LEU A 616 -33.71 -4.01 -9.79
N GLY A 617 -34.22 -4.99 -9.04
CA GLY A 617 -33.49 -6.20 -8.70
C GLY A 617 -33.40 -7.16 -9.88
N THR A 618 -32.19 -7.57 -10.24
CA THR A 618 -31.95 -8.63 -11.24
C THR A 618 -31.27 -9.80 -10.53
N GLN A 619 -31.86 -11.00 -10.64
CA GLN A 619 -31.21 -12.23 -10.18
C GLN A 619 -30.23 -12.70 -11.24
N VAL A 620 -28.96 -12.80 -10.86
CA VAL A 620 -27.89 -13.29 -11.74
C VAL A 620 -27.24 -14.51 -11.08
N GLU A 621 -27.25 -15.62 -11.80
CA GLU A 621 -26.55 -16.83 -11.35
C GLU A 621 -25.05 -16.70 -11.64
N ILE A 622 -24.23 -16.86 -10.61
CA ILE A 622 -22.76 -16.84 -10.70
C ILE A 622 -22.17 -18.22 -10.44
#